data_b05874ced7618709dcc784d0520b6ed1
#
_entry.id   b05874ced7618709dcc784d0520b6ed1
#
_cell.length_a   1.000
_cell.length_b   1.000
_cell.length_c   1.000
_cell.angle_alpha   90.00
_cell.angle_beta   90.00
_cell.angle_gamma   90.00
#
_symmetry.space_group_name_H-M   'P 1'
#
loop_
_entity.id
_entity.type
_entity.pdbx_description
1 polymer ?
#
loop_
_entity_poly.entity_id
_entity_poly.type
_entity_poly.pdbx_seq_one_letter_code
_entity_poly.pdbx_strand_id
1 'polypeptide(L)'
;MTFVLGVTSPKSIWMLTDRQLTYADGRRDIGIKQFSLGAADGNAIIAYAGLGKTRGGVEVSDWMARVLRGTRGTVEESLALIFRAAGSRLPAHLDASVSEHGFIVVAFVDGHPRLYSIQLSTDSTSAGAPQYRRYVSAAQRKWGQNSPYVVAAGSGATKFDRTQVRALRTLVRRFQEGNETEQSVARGMARINRDIHRRDGGRSVGSRCLVCWRQASGGGAHQFFDGVEPDSAPGRLTIPGVMQGFNTGSIAAVVVRLAQHQLASVDGTTDAMLPDVDALRRAVALLPSDPDDRLD
;
A
#
# COMPACT_ATOMS: atom_id res chain seq x y z
N MET A 1 5.59 3.09 -14.09
CA MET A 1 5.38 4.47 -13.63
C MET A 1 4.18 4.52 -12.71
N THR A 2 4.06 5.50 -11.81
CA THR A 2 3.08 5.43 -10.70
C THR A 2 2.89 6.81 -10.06
N PHE A 3 1.78 6.99 -9.35
CA PHE A 3 1.60 8.08 -8.40
C PHE A 3 1.33 7.53 -7.01
N VAL A 4 2.18 7.91 -6.05
CA VAL A 4 2.04 7.61 -4.63
C VAL A 4 1.88 8.93 -3.88
N LEU A 5 0.91 9.00 -2.97
CA LEU A 5 0.67 10.16 -2.11
C LEU A 5 0.48 9.68 -0.68
N GLY A 6 1.40 10.04 0.19
CA GLY A 6 1.35 9.73 1.62
C GLY A 6 1.05 10.97 2.46
N VAL A 7 0.27 10.79 3.52
CA VAL A 7 0.01 11.84 4.52
C VAL A 7 0.17 11.25 5.91
N THR A 8 0.90 11.97 6.76
CA THR A 8 0.97 11.66 8.19
C THR A 8 0.43 12.83 9.01
N SER A 9 -0.33 12.50 10.04
CA SER A 9 -0.84 13.46 11.00
C SER A 9 -0.95 12.80 12.38
N PRO A 10 -1.09 13.56 13.49
CA PRO A 10 -1.17 12.96 14.83
C PRO A 10 -2.32 11.97 15.02
N LYS A 11 -3.45 12.17 14.34
CA LYS A 11 -4.63 11.33 14.50
C LYS A 11 -4.80 10.27 13.41
N SER A 12 -4.14 10.45 12.24
CA SER A 12 -4.35 9.55 11.10
C SER A 12 -3.17 9.54 10.13
N ILE A 13 -2.96 8.41 9.51
CA ILE A 13 -2.06 8.24 8.36
C ILE A 13 -2.87 7.81 7.16
N TRP A 14 -2.47 8.29 5.97
CA TRP A 14 -3.19 8.06 4.71
C TRP A 14 -2.20 7.73 3.61
N MET A 15 -2.59 6.81 2.73
CA MET A 15 -1.82 6.45 1.55
C MET A 15 -2.76 6.33 0.36
N LEU A 16 -2.42 7.01 -0.75
CA LEU A 16 -3.04 6.80 -2.04
C LEU A 16 -2.01 6.25 -3.02
N THR A 17 -2.43 5.31 -3.84
CA THR A 17 -1.70 4.91 -5.06
C THR A 17 -2.67 4.84 -6.24
N ASP A 18 -2.19 5.22 -7.43
CA ASP A 18 -2.85 4.77 -8.65
C ASP A 18 -2.67 3.25 -8.79
N ARG A 19 -3.56 2.61 -9.56
CA ARG A 19 -3.57 1.15 -9.72
C ARG A 19 -3.01 0.66 -11.06
N GLN A 20 -2.59 1.55 -11.93
CA GLN A 20 -2.07 1.18 -13.25
C GLN A 20 -0.66 0.59 -13.14
N LEU A 21 -0.49 -0.64 -13.56
CA LEU A 21 0.80 -1.26 -13.85
C LEU A 21 1.10 -1.07 -15.34
N THR A 22 2.26 -0.51 -15.66
CA THR A 22 2.70 -0.31 -17.05
C THR A 22 3.96 -1.14 -17.27
N TYR A 23 3.95 -1.98 -18.28
CA TYR A 23 5.05 -2.85 -18.64
C TYR A 23 5.91 -2.22 -19.75
N ALA A 24 7.13 -2.72 -19.94
CA ALA A 24 8.06 -2.23 -20.97
C ALA A 24 7.50 -2.38 -22.39
N ASP A 25 6.67 -3.40 -22.63
CA ASP A 25 5.98 -3.64 -23.90
C ASP A 25 4.77 -2.73 -24.14
N GLY A 26 4.53 -1.77 -23.25
CA GLY A 26 3.38 -0.84 -23.30
C GLY A 26 2.05 -1.43 -22.79
N ARG A 27 2.02 -2.71 -22.48
CA ARG A 27 0.84 -3.35 -21.87
C ARG A 27 0.53 -2.70 -20.53
N ARG A 28 -0.76 -2.61 -20.21
CA ARG A 28 -1.28 -2.06 -18.96
C ARG A 28 -2.13 -3.09 -18.25
N ASP A 29 -2.03 -3.10 -16.94
CA ASP A 29 -2.80 -3.97 -16.05
C ASP A 29 -3.21 -3.16 -14.80
N ILE A 30 -4.07 -3.73 -13.98
CA ILE A 30 -4.52 -3.16 -12.72
C ILE A 30 -3.95 -4.00 -11.58
N GLY A 31 -3.22 -3.35 -10.66
CA GLY A 31 -2.64 -4.03 -9.50
C GLY A 31 -2.85 -3.27 -8.20
N ILE A 32 -2.38 -3.85 -7.11
CA ILE A 32 -2.35 -3.23 -5.79
C ILE A 32 -0.92 -2.84 -5.46
N LYS A 33 -0.68 -1.53 -5.34
CA LYS A 33 0.65 -0.97 -5.03
C LYS A 33 0.79 -0.58 -3.55
N GLN A 34 -0.06 -1.13 -2.71
CA GLN A 34 -0.05 -0.88 -1.26
C GLN A 34 0.00 -2.19 -0.49
N PHE A 35 0.57 -2.09 0.68
CA PHE A 35 0.73 -3.18 1.63
C PHE A 35 0.44 -2.67 3.05
N SER A 36 -0.28 -3.44 3.84
CA SER A 36 -0.61 -3.12 5.22
C SER A 36 0.25 -3.91 6.19
N LEU A 37 0.94 -3.22 7.10
CA LEU A 37 1.76 -3.82 8.14
C LEU A 37 1.19 -3.52 9.52
N GLY A 38 0.98 -4.57 10.32
CA GLY A 38 0.78 -4.48 11.76
C GLY A 38 1.98 -5.10 12.47
N ALA A 39 2.70 -4.30 13.23
CA ALA A 39 3.92 -4.63 13.95
C ALA A 39 3.71 -4.60 15.48
N ALA A 40 4.73 -4.96 16.25
CA ALA A 40 4.64 -4.98 17.71
C ALA A 40 4.47 -3.59 18.33
N ASP A 41 5.08 -2.57 17.71
CA ASP A 41 5.11 -1.17 18.18
C ASP A 41 4.15 -0.26 17.39
N GLY A 42 3.38 -0.82 16.42
CA GLY A 42 2.46 0.02 15.66
C GLY A 42 1.97 -0.57 14.36
N ASN A 43 1.58 0.31 13.45
CA ASN A 43 1.08 -0.08 12.15
C ASN A 43 1.60 0.85 11.04
N ALA A 44 1.66 0.32 9.82
CA ALA A 44 2.12 1.09 8.67
C ALA A 44 1.32 0.75 7.41
N ILE A 45 1.31 1.71 6.49
CA ILE A 45 0.89 1.50 5.10
C ILE A 45 2.12 1.76 4.25
N ILE A 46 2.51 0.77 3.47
CA ILE A 46 3.67 0.82 2.57
C ILE A 46 3.15 0.89 1.15
N ALA A 47 3.61 1.86 0.37
CA ALA A 47 3.34 1.95 -1.05
C ALA A 47 4.65 1.90 -1.85
N TYR A 48 4.57 1.48 -3.10
CA TYR A 48 5.75 1.42 -3.96
C TYR A 48 5.51 2.07 -5.32
N ALA A 49 6.62 2.54 -5.90
CA ALA A 49 6.70 3.07 -7.25
C ALA A 49 7.87 2.41 -7.99
N GLY A 50 7.75 2.25 -9.30
CA GLY A 50 8.75 1.59 -10.14
C GLY A 50 8.26 0.20 -10.58
N LEU A 51 8.93 -0.85 -10.15
CA LEU A 51 8.56 -2.23 -10.49
C LEU A 51 7.13 -2.56 -10.01
N GLY A 52 6.30 -3.04 -10.92
CA GLY A 52 4.92 -3.46 -10.59
C GLY A 52 4.82 -4.93 -10.22
N LYS A 53 5.50 -5.78 -11.00
CA LYS A 53 5.56 -7.24 -10.79
C LYS A 53 6.99 -7.74 -10.99
N THR A 54 7.35 -8.78 -10.28
CA THR A 54 8.59 -9.53 -10.53
C THR A 54 8.54 -10.22 -11.89
N ARG A 55 9.66 -10.72 -12.40
CA ARG A 55 9.68 -11.52 -13.65
C ARG A 55 8.80 -12.77 -13.57
N GLY A 56 8.61 -13.33 -12.39
CA GLY A 56 7.67 -14.43 -12.12
C GLY A 56 6.20 -14.01 -12.01
N GLY A 57 5.86 -12.74 -12.29
CA GLY A 57 4.47 -12.25 -12.29
C GLY A 57 3.91 -11.89 -10.90
N VAL A 58 4.71 -11.96 -9.84
CA VAL A 58 4.29 -11.63 -8.48
C VAL A 58 4.24 -10.12 -8.28
N GLU A 59 3.12 -9.59 -7.81
CA GLU A 59 3.03 -8.17 -7.43
C GLU A 59 3.97 -7.86 -6.26
N VAL A 60 4.61 -6.69 -6.27
CA VAL A 60 5.55 -6.29 -5.21
C VAL A 60 4.87 -6.23 -3.84
N SER A 61 3.58 -5.93 -3.77
CA SER A 61 2.79 -6.01 -2.54
C SER A 61 2.69 -7.44 -1.98
N ASP A 62 2.48 -8.44 -2.83
CA ASP A 62 2.45 -9.84 -2.42
C ASP A 62 3.87 -10.35 -2.08
N TRP A 63 4.89 -9.88 -2.80
CA TRP A 63 6.28 -10.14 -2.47
C TRP A 63 6.64 -9.61 -1.05
N MET A 64 6.20 -8.39 -0.69
CA MET A 64 6.38 -7.88 0.68
C MET A 64 5.71 -8.77 1.72
N ALA A 65 4.50 -9.27 1.43
CA ALA A 65 3.82 -10.19 2.33
C ALA A 65 4.61 -11.49 2.58
N ARG A 66 5.32 -11.99 1.56
CA ARG A 66 6.19 -13.16 1.69
C ARG A 66 7.43 -12.85 2.52
N VAL A 67 8.10 -11.72 2.26
CA VAL A 67 9.29 -11.28 3.00
C VAL A 67 9.01 -11.12 4.49
N LEU A 68 7.83 -10.63 4.85
CA LEU A 68 7.45 -10.34 6.24
C LEU A 68 6.69 -11.47 6.93
N ARG A 69 6.39 -12.56 6.24
CA ARG A 69 5.71 -13.72 6.82
C ARG A 69 6.51 -14.25 8.01
N GLY A 70 5.82 -14.47 9.13
CA GLY A 70 6.44 -14.96 10.38
C GLY A 70 7.15 -13.88 11.20
N THR A 71 7.34 -12.65 10.68
CA THR A 71 7.99 -11.56 11.41
C THR A 71 7.06 -10.94 12.44
N ARG A 72 7.46 -10.91 13.70
CA ARG A 72 6.71 -10.32 14.82
C ARG A 72 7.40 -9.10 15.43
N GLY A 73 8.35 -8.52 14.72
CA GLY A 73 9.15 -7.39 15.19
C GLY A 73 8.43 -6.04 15.11
N THR A 74 9.21 -4.99 15.30
CA THR A 74 8.80 -3.59 15.18
C THR A 74 8.58 -3.19 13.73
N VAL A 75 8.00 -2.01 13.50
CA VAL A 75 7.90 -1.40 12.17
C VAL A 75 9.29 -1.26 11.55
N GLU A 76 10.28 -0.74 12.32
CA GLU A 76 11.62 -0.51 11.79
C GLU A 76 12.37 -1.82 11.46
N GLU A 77 12.22 -2.87 12.26
CA GLU A 77 12.77 -4.20 11.95
C GLU A 77 12.14 -4.79 10.68
N SER A 78 10.81 -4.64 10.51
CA SER A 78 10.12 -5.05 9.30
C SER A 78 10.60 -4.29 8.06
N LEU A 79 10.79 -2.98 8.18
CA LEU A 79 11.33 -2.16 7.08
C LEU A 79 12.79 -2.52 6.78
N ALA A 80 13.60 -2.87 7.78
CA ALA A 80 14.97 -3.32 7.57
C ALA A 80 15.01 -4.68 6.83
N LEU A 81 14.04 -5.57 7.07
CA LEU A 81 13.88 -6.82 6.31
C LEU A 81 13.52 -6.54 4.84
N ILE A 82 12.50 -5.68 4.59
CA ILE A 82 12.14 -5.25 3.23
C ILE A 82 13.35 -4.64 2.53
N PHE A 83 14.07 -3.74 3.20
CA PHE A 83 15.26 -3.09 2.66
C PHE A 83 16.33 -4.08 2.21
N ARG A 84 16.69 -5.04 3.08
CA ARG A 84 17.69 -6.07 2.76
C ARG A 84 17.22 -6.98 1.61
N ALA A 85 15.98 -7.47 1.69
CA ALA A 85 15.42 -8.31 0.65
C ALA A 85 15.27 -7.56 -0.68
N ALA A 86 14.86 -6.29 -0.65
CA ALA A 86 14.77 -5.46 -1.84
C ALA A 86 16.14 -5.24 -2.48
N GLY A 87 17.16 -4.94 -1.69
CA GLY A 87 18.53 -4.74 -2.19
C GLY A 87 19.16 -5.98 -2.83
N SER A 88 18.83 -7.18 -2.33
CA SER A 88 19.37 -8.44 -2.86
C SER A 88 18.55 -9.04 -4.01
N ARG A 89 17.22 -8.87 -4.00
CA ARG A 89 16.34 -9.62 -4.91
C ARG A 89 15.72 -8.77 -6.01
N LEU A 90 15.27 -7.54 -5.73
CA LEU A 90 14.60 -6.71 -6.72
C LEU A 90 15.48 -6.23 -7.88
N PRO A 91 16.78 -5.98 -7.74
CA PRO A 91 17.61 -5.56 -8.87
C PRO A 91 17.56 -6.49 -10.07
N ALA A 92 17.45 -7.81 -9.84
CA ALA A 92 17.31 -8.81 -10.89
C ALA A 92 16.02 -8.67 -11.73
N HIS A 93 15.01 -7.98 -11.20
CA HIS A 93 13.71 -7.75 -11.86
C HIS A 93 13.59 -6.36 -12.47
N LEU A 94 14.50 -5.44 -12.13
CA LEU A 94 14.58 -4.12 -12.76
C LEU A 94 15.16 -4.28 -14.18
N ASP A 95 14.67 -3.49 -15.09
CA ASP A 95 15.17 -3.38 -16.46
C ASP A 95 15.43 -1.90 -16.82
N ALA A 96 15.91 -1.65 -18.02
CA ALA A 96 16.20 -0.29 -18.48
C ALA A 96 14.98 0.65 -18.46
N SER A 97 13.77 0.10 -18.46
CA SER A 97 12.51 0.90 -18.37
C SER A 97 12.15 1.26 -16.93
N VAL A 98 12.76 0.59 -15.93
CA VAL A 98 12.54 0.80 -14.50
C VAL A 98 13.90 0.96 -13.82
N SER A 99 14.52 2.13 -14.00
CA SER A 99 15.84 2.45 -13.39
C SER A 99 15.74 2.70 -11.89
N GLU A 100 14.57 3.03 -11.39
CA GLU A 100 14.35 3.34 -9.99
C GLU A 100 13.16 2.57 -9.43
N HIS A 101 13.30 2.09 -8.21
CA HIS A 101 12.23 1.52 -7.43
C HIS A 101 12.25 2.10 -6.01
N GLY A 102 11.09 2.50 -5.50
CA GLY A 102 11.02 3.11 -4.18
C GLY A 102 9.79 2.70 -3.40
N PHE A 103 9.95 2.63 -2.08
CA PHE A 103 8.87 2.46 -1.13
C PHE A 103 8.69 3.74 -0.33
N ILE A 104 7.45 4.16 -0.15
CA ILE A 104 7.03 5.22 0.77
C ILE A 104 6.21 4.56 1.87
N VAL A 105 6.52 4.91 3.11
CA VAL A 105 5.87 4.31 4.28
C VAL A 105 5.32 5.41 5.16
N VAL A 106 4.04 5.36 5.42
CA VAL A 106 3.41 6.13 6.49
C VAL A 106 3.07 5.19 7.64
N ALA A 107 3.44 5.53 8.86
CA ALA A 107 3.30 4.65 10.00
C ALA A 107 2.88 5.39 11.28
N PHE A 108 2.26 4.66 12.19
CA PHE A 108 2.28 4.96 13.61
C PHE A 108 3.27 4.02 14.29
N VAL A 109 4.21 4.57 15.04
CA VAL A 109 5.19 3.85 15.88
C VAL A 109 5.08 4.42 17.29
N ASP A 110 4.74 3.58 18.26
CA ASP A 110 4.45 3.99 19.63
C ASP A 110 3.45 5.16 19.72
N GLY A 111 2.40 5.11 18.89
CA GLY A 111 1.37 6.15 18.79
C GLY A 111 1.80 7.43 18.06
N HIS A 112 3.04 7.52 17.58
CA HIS A 112 3.56 8.70 16.89
C HIS A 112 3.63 8.50 15.37
N PRO A 113 3.17 9.50 14.57
CA PRO A 113 3.26 9.41 13.12
C PRO A 113 4.72 9.44 12.66
N ARG A 114 5.06 8.58 11.72
CA ARG A 114 6.39 8.46 11.11
C ARG A 114 6.26 8.37 9.59
N LEU A 115 7.29 8.83 8.92
CA LEU A 115 7.45 8.69 7.48
C LEU A 115 8.82 8.10 7.18
N TYR A 116 8.83 7.08 6.30
CA TYR A 116 10.06 6.46 5.84
C TYR A 116 10.05 6.36 4.31
N SER A 117 11.23 6.26 3.70
CA SER A 117 11.39 5.83 2.33
C SER A 117 12.54 4.85 2.18
N ILE A 118 12.38 3.93 1.23
CA ILE A 118 13.42 3.04 0.77
C ILE A 118 13.56 3.31 -0.74
N GLN A 119 14.76 3.62 -1.21
CA GLN A 119 15.02 3.87 -2.61
C GLN A 119 16.10 2.89 -3.11
N LEU A 120 15.82 2.29 -4.25
CA LEU A 120 16.74 1.45 -5.00
C LEU A 120 17.00 2.16 -6.32
N SER A 121 18.24 2.43 -6.64
CA SER A 121 18.67 2.99 -7.93
C SER A 121 19.64 2.04 -8.59
N THR A 122 19.51 1.89 -9.91
CA THR A 122 20.44 1.13 -10.75
C THR A 122 21.52 1.99 -11.36
N ASP A 123 21.51 3.32 -11.12
CA ASP A 123 22.52 4.23 -11.65
C ASP A 123 23.91 3.89 -11.11
N SER A 124 24.81 3.57 -12.02
CA SER A 124 26.20 3.18 -11.76
C SER A 124 27.04 4.28 -11.11
N THR A 125 26.59 5.54 -11.14
CA THR A 125 27.26 6.67 -10.48
C THR A 125 26.99 6.75 -8.99
N SER A 126 25.92 6.13 -8.54
CA SER A 126 25.57 6.00 -7.11
C SER A 126 25.74 4.53 -6.75
N ALA A 127 26.98 4.06 -6.60
CA ALA A 127 27.38 2.68 -6.28
C ALA A 127 26.22 1.76 -5.79
N GLY A 128 25.25 1.46 -6.63
CA GLY A 128 24.19 0.45 -6.55
C GLY A 128 23.55 0.06 -5.20
N ALA A 129 23.94 0.69 -4.11
CA ALA A 129 23.47 0.33 -2.78
C ALA A 129 22.06 0.93 -2.54
N PRO A 130 21.10 0.10 -2.12
CA PRO A 130 19.80 0.59 -1.69
C PRO A 130 19.98 1.63 -0.60
N GLN A 131 19.24 2.75 -0.69
CA GLN A 131 19.29 3.79 0.32
C GLN A 131 18.02 3.74 1.17
N TYR A 132 18.19 3.51 2.47
CA TYR A 132 17.15 3.65 3.47
C TYR A 132 17.24 5.04 4.09
N ARG A 133 16.14 5.78 4.05
CA ARG A 133 16.06 7.09 4.71
C ARG A 133 14.83 7.17 5.59
N ARG A 134 15.05 7.48 6.86
CA ARG A 134 13.98 7.93 7.76
C ARG A 134 13.81 9.43 7.56
N TYR A 135 12.65 9.86 7.08
CA TYR A 135 12.32 11.27 7.06
C TYR A 135 11.82 11.72 8.42
N VAL A 136 12.67 12.41 9.16
CA VAL A 136 12.19 13.30 10.22
C VAL A 136 11.97 14.65 9.53
N SER A 137 10.72 14.96 9.20
CA SER A 137 10.43 16.18 8.45
C SER A 137 10.89 17.40 9.22
N ALA A 138 11.67 18.27 8.57
CA ALA A 138 12.01 19.58 9.09
C ALA A 138 10.73 20.42 9.36
N ALA A 139 9.65 20.14 8.62
CA ALA A 139 8.35 20.73 8.83
C ALA A 139 7.71 20.30 10.16
N GLN A 140 7.86 19.06 10.61
CA GLN A 140 7.41 18.63 11.93
C GLN A 140 8.13 19.38 13.05
N ARG A 141 9.41 19.74 12.85
CA ARG A 141 10.17 20.56 13.80
C ARG A 141 9.77 22.04 13.78
N LYS A 142 9.40 22.56 12.59
CA LYS A 142 9.20 24.01 12.37
C LYS A 142 7.73 24.45 12.48
N TRP A 143 6.76 23.56 12.27
CA TRP A 143 5.33 23.90 12.14
C TRP A 143 4.46 23.32 13.27
N GLY A 144 5.08 22.75 14.29
CA GLY A 144 4.38 22.06 15.37
C GLY A 144 3.95 20.64 15.00
N GLN A 145 3.81 19.80 16.01
CA GLN A 145 3.47 18.36 15.86
C GLN A 145 2.08 18.12 15.23
N ASN A 146 1.24 19.15 15.10
CA ASN A 146 -0.16 19.03 14.68
C ASN A 146 -0.38 19.25 13.18
N SER A 147 0.63 19.63 12.40
CA SER A 147 0.44 19.90 10.97
C SER A 147 0.58 18.63 10.14
N PRO A 148 -0.41 18.32 9.25
CA PRO A 148 -0.28 17.19 8.34
C PRO A 148 0.95 17.32 7.44
N TYR A 149 1.74 16.27 7.35
CA TYR A 149 2.86 16.17 6.43
C TYR A 149 2.45 15.36 5.20
N VAL A 150 2.77 15.89 4.01
CA VAL A 150 2.37 15.33 2.73
C VAL A 150 3.63 15.02 1.93
N VAL A 151 3.70 13.80 1.40
CA VAL A 151 4.76 13.33 0.51
C VAL A 151 4.14 12.76 -0.76
N ALA A 152 4.81 12.98 -1.89
CA ALA A 152 4.44 12.35 -3.16
C ALA A 152 5.68 11.71 -3.79
N ALA A 153 5.47 10.59 -4.48
CA ALA A 153 6.51 9.85 -5.19
C ALA A 153 6.00 9.28 -6.51
N GLY A 154 6.93 8.81 -7.32
CA GLY A 154 6.67 8.28 -8.66
C GLY A 154 6.52 9.38 -9.70
N SER A 155 6.26 9.00 -10.96
CA SER A 155 6.19 9.92 -12.11
C SER A 155 5.09 10.99 -11.99
N GLY A 156 3.99 10.68 -11.27
CA GLY A 156 2.92 11.64 -11.02
C GLY A 156 3.28 12.74 -10.03
N ALA A 157 4.33 12.56 -9.21
CA ALA A 157 4.73 13.53 -8.19
C ALA A 157 5.13 14.88 -8.78
N THR A 158 5.70 14.91 -9.98
CA THR A 158 6.09 16.15 -10.66
C THR A 158 4.90 17.01 -11.10
N LYS A 159 3.70 16.42 -11.13
CA LYS A 159 2.44 17.08 -11.49
C LYS A 159 1.58 17.46 -10.28
N PHE A 160 2.03 17.09 -9.09
CA PHE A 160 1.39 17.40 -7.82
C PHE A 160 1.84 18.77 -7.34
N ASP A 161 0.95 19.75 -7.38
CA ASP A 161 1.28 21.14 -7.15
C ASP A 161 1.03 21.61 -5.70
N ARG A 162 1.56 22.82 -5.39
CA ARG A 162 1.44 23.42 -4.05
C ARG A 162 -0.01 23.71 -3.63
N THR A 163 -0.91 23.96 -4.58
CA THR A 163 -2.33 24.21 -4.31
C THR A 163 -3.00 22.93 -3.84
N GLN A 164 -2.73 21.81 -4.51
CA GLN A 164 -3.22 20.49 -4.10
C GLN A 164 -2.67 20.08 -2.73
N VAL A 165 -1.37 20.36 -2.45
CA VAL A 165 -0.78 20.12 -1.12
C VAL A 165 -1.50 20.93 -0.03
N ARG A 166 -1.78 22.21 -0.27
CA ARG A 166 -2.49 23.07 0.70
C ARG A 166 -3.92 22.58 0.93
N ALA A 167 -4.65 22.27 -0.15
CA ALA A 167 -6.01 21.76 -0.08
C ALA A 167 -6.08 20.45 0.73
N LEU A 168 -5.17 19.51 0.47
CA LEU A 168 -5.11 18.25 1.19
C LEU A 168 -4.78 18.45 2.68
N ARG A 169 -3.81 19.29 3.00
CA ARG A 169 -3.49 19.64 4.41
C ARG A 169 -4.68 20.22 5.13
N THR A 170 -5.41 21.13 4.49
CA THR A 170 -6.62 21.72 5.06
C THR A 170 -7.69 20.66 5.30
N LEU A 171 -7.92 19.79 4.34
CA LEU A 171 -8.89 18.70 4.44
C LEU A 171 -8.56 17.74 5.61
N VAL A 172 -7.30 17.29 5.71
CA VAL A 172 -6.85 16.40 6.80
C VAL A 172 -6.92 17.13 8.16
N ARG A 173 -6.61 18.43 8.23
CA ARG A 173 -6.78 19.20 9.46
C ARG A 173 -8.24 19.25 9.91
N ARG A 174 -9.16 19.55 8.99
CA ARG A 174 -10.62 19.57 9.29
C ARG A 174 -11.09 18.21 9.76
N PHE A 175 -10.58 17.12 9.20
CA PHE A 175 -10.83 15.76 9.69
C PHE A 175 -10.32 15.59 11.14
N GLN A 176 -9.12 16.04 11.46
CA GLN A 176 -8.58 16.00 12.83
C GLN A 176 -9.42 16.77 13.83
N GLU A 177 -10.05 17.85 13.38
CA GLU A 177 -10.95 18.71 14.16
C GLU A 177 -12.37 18.13 14.28
N GLY A 178 -12.68 17.02 13.60
CA GLY A 178 -14.00 16.41 13.58
C GLY A 178 -15.00 17.05 12.60
N ASN A 179 -14.52 17.98 11.75
CA ASN A 179 -15.34 18.72 10.78
C ASN A 179 -15.41 18.04 9.39
N GLU A 180 -14.76 16.88 9.23
CA GLU A 180 -14.78 16.10 7.99
C GLU A 180 -14.80 14.61 8.31
N THR A 181 -15.27 13.81 7.36
CA THR A 181 -15.28 12.35 7.45
C THR A 181 -14.08 11.72 6.77
N GLU A 182 -13.79 10.46 7.10
CA GLU A 182 -12.78 9.67 6.39
C GLU A 182 -13.07 9.59 4.89
N GLN A 183 -14.36 9.40 4.53
CA GLN A 183 -14.80 9.39 3.14
C GLN A 183 -14.48 10.68 2.40
N SER A 184 -14.66 11.84 3.06
CA SER A 184 -14.31 13.14 2.49
C SER A 184 -12.83 13.25 2.17
N VAL A 185 -11.96 12.80 3.09
CA VAL A 185 -10.49 12.80 2.87
C VAL A 185 -10.13 11.84 1.75
N ALA A 186 -10.63 10.60 1.78
CA ALA A 186 -10.36 9.60 0.76
C ALA A 186 -10.79 10.08 -0.64
N ARG A 187 -11.99 10.64 -0.76
CA ARG A 187 -12.49 11.22 -2.01
C ARG A 187 -11.66 12.45 -2.45
N GLY A 188 -11.20 13.26 -1.51
CA GLY A 188 -10.30 14.38 -1.79
C GLY A 188 -8.97 13.91 -2.39
N MET A 189 -8.39 12.84 -1.85
CA MET A 189 -7.20 12.21 -2.41
C MET A 189 -7.47 11.61 -3.81
N ALA A 190 -8.60 10.94 -4.01
CA ALA A 190 -8.99 10.40 -5.32
C ALA A 190 -9.16 11.51 -6.38
N ARG A 191 -9.69 12.69 -6.01
CA ARG A 191 -9.74 13.87 -6.91
C ARG A 191 -8.34 14.30 -7.34
N ILE A 192 -7.38 14.32 -6.41
CA ILE A 192 -5.98 14.64 -6.73
C ILE A 192 -5.43 13.62 -7.75
N ASN A 193 -5.63 12.32 -7.53
CA ASN A 193 -5.21 11.30 -8.49
C ASN A 193 -5.82 11.51 -9.87
N ARG A 194 -7.12 11.76 -9.96
CA ARG A 194 -7.82 12.06 -11.22
C ARG A 194 -7.22 13.26 -11.95
N ASP A 195 -6.92 14.34 -11.21
CA ASP A 195 -6.38 15.56 -11.80
C ASP A 195 -4.94 15.33 -12.30
N ILE A 196 -4.14 14.54 -11.58
CA ILE A 196 -2.80 14.13 -12.02
C ILE A 196 -2.90 13.21 -13.24
N HIS A 197 -3.80 12.22 -13.24
CA HIS A 197 -4.07 11.37 -14.40
C HIS A 197 -4.37 12.20 -15.66
N ARG A 198 -5.24 13.22 -15.54
CA ARG A 198 -5.58 14.12 -16.65
C ARG A 198 -4.37 14.91 -17.14
N ARG A 199 -3.58 15.48 -16.23
CA ARG A 199 -2.34 16.21 -16.57
C ARG A 199 -1.26 15.31 -17.16
N ASP A 200 -1.26 14.04 -16.79
CA ASP A 200 -0.37 13.02 -17.33
C ASP A 200 -0.81 12.49 -18.71
N GLY A 201 -2.05 12.77 -19.10
CA GLY A 201 -2.65 12.21 -20.30
C GLY A 201 -2.83 10.70 -20.23
N GLY A 202 -2.92 10.15 -19.02
CA GLY A 202 -3.10 8.70 -18.78
C GLY A 202 -1.90 7.84 -19.15
N ARG A 203 -0.73 8.44 -19.40
CA ARG A 203 0.46 7.71 -19.86
C ARG A 203 1.03 6.81 -18.77
N SER A 204 1.17 7.35 -17.56
CA SER A 204 1.88 6.69 -16.47
C SER A 204 1.08 6.58 -15.18
N VAL A 205 0.06 7.41 -15.01
CA VAL A 205 -0.83 7.41 -13.85
C VAL A 205 -2.22 6.96 -14.27
N GLY A 206 -2.76 5.92 -13.63
CA GLY A 206 -4.10 5.40 -13.89
C GLY A 206 -5.22 6.28 -13.30
N SER A 207 -6.43 6.23 -13.89
CA SER A 207 -7.62 6.87 -13.33
C SER A 207 -8.08 6.18 -12.04
N ARG A 208 -7.98 4.85 -11.98
CA ARG A 208 -8.32 4.06 -10.81
C ARG A 208 -7.25 4.21 -9.74
N CYS A 209 -7.69 4.37 -8.49
CA CYS A 209 -6.79 4.47 -7.36
C CYS A 209 -7.31 3.72 -6.12
N LEU A 210 -6.40 3.52 -5.17
CA LEU A 210 -6.66 2.93 -3.86
C LEU A 210 -6.23 3.94 -2.81
N VAL A 211 -7.11 4.22 -1.84
CA VAL A 211 -6.81 5.01 -0.65
C VAL A 211 -6.94 4.12 0.57
N CYS A 212 -5.88 4.06 1.39
CA CYS A 212 -5.87 3.38 2.67
C CYS A 212 -5.62 4.37 3.78
N TRP A 213 -6.18 4.12 4.94
CA TRP A 213 -5.89 4.92 6.14
C TRP A 213 -5.89 4.08 7.42
N ARG A 214 -5.21 4.62 8.42
CA ARG A 214 -5.21 4.13 9.80
C ARG A 214 -5.35 5.31 10.74
N GLN A 215 -6.05 5.09 11.85
CA GLN A 215 -6.18 6.05 12.93
C GLN A 215 -5.21 5.71 14.06
N ALA A 216 -4.74 6.72 14.79
CA ALA A 216 -3.88 6.53 15.96
C ALA A 216 -4.59 5.79 17.10
N SER A 217 -5.93 5.94 17.19
CA SER A 217 -6.78 5.24 18.16
C SER A 217 -7.04 3.77 17.84
N GLY A 218 -6.44 3.25 16.75
CA GLY A 218 -6.76 1.96 16.17
C GLY A 218 -7.85 2.05 15.10
N GLY A 219 -8.02 0.99 14.37
CA GLY A 219 -8.93 0.97 13.24
C GLY A 219 -8.32 1.56 11.97
N GLY A 220 -9.12 1.57 10.94
CA GLY A 220 -8.77 2.04 9.60
C GLY A 220 -9.52 1.24 8.55
N ALA A 221 -9.43 1.72 7.33
CA ALA A 221 -10.08 1.09 6.20
C ALA A 221 -9.30 1.36 4.91
N HIS A 222 -9.86 0.91 3.82
CA HIS A 222 -9.41 1.24 2.49
C HIS A 222 -10.61 1.40 1.56
N GLN A 223 -10.40 2.17 0.49
CA GLN A 223 -11.42 2.35 -0.54
C GLN A 223 -10.80 2.41 -1.91
N PHE A 224 -11.40 1.66 -2.82
CA PHE A 224 -11.08 1.70 -4.25
C PHE A 224 -11.94 2.77 -4.92
N PHE A 225 -11.32 3.50 -5.86
CA PHE A 225 -11.99 4.53 -6.64
C PHE A 225 -11.74 4.31 -8.14
N ASP A 226 -12.77 4.57 -8.94
CA ASP A 226 -12.65 4.83 -10.37
C ASP A 226 -12.93 6.32 -10.59
N GLY A 227 -11.90 7.06 -10.94
CA GLY A 227 -11.93 8.51 -10.90
C GLY A 227 -12.11 9.06 -9.49
N VAL A 228 -13.32 9.49 -9.13
CA VAL A 228 -13.68 10.00 -7.79
C VAL A 228 -14.81 9.23 -7.12
N GLU A 229 -15.41 8.31 -7.84
CA GLU A 229 -16.49 7.47 -7.34
C GLU A 229 -15.94 6.15 -6.79
N PRO A 230 -16.60 5.55 -5.80
CA PRO A 230 -16.24 4.21 -5.34
C PRO A 230 -16.24 3.22 -6.52
N ASP A 231 -15.15 2.45 -6.64
CA ASP A 231 -15.04 1.43 -7.67
C ASP A 231 -15.91 0.22 -7.30
N SER A 232 -16.97 -0.02 -8.06
CA SER A 232 -17.92 -1.13 -7.85
C SER A 232 -17.35 -2.49 -8.27
N ALA A 233 -16.29 -2.52 -9.06
CA ALA A 233 -15.67 -3.74 -9.57
C ALA A 233 -14.13 -3.66 -9.47
N PRO A 234 -13.56 -3.58 -8.26
CA PRO A 234 -12.12 -3.38 -8.08
C PRO A 234 -11.28 -4.59 -8.46
N GLY A 235 -11.89 -5.72 -8.78
CA GLY A 235 -11.23 -6.99 -9.12
C GLY A 235 -10.63 -7.71 -7.91
N ARG A 236 -9.89 -7.02 -7.07
CA ARG A 236 -9.34 -7.51 -5.80
C ARG A 236 -9.88 -6.66 -4.65
N LEU A 237 -10.54 -7.30 -3.69
CA LEU A 237 -11.21 -6.62 -2.57
C LEU A 237 -10.28 -6.42 -1.36
N THR A 238 -9.18 -7.16 -1.29
CA THR A 238 -8.28 -7.18 -0.14
C THR A 238 -6.92 -6.61 -0.50
N ILE A 239 -6.35 -5.86 0.45
CA ILE A 239 -4.97 -5.37 0.35
C ILE A 239 -4.04 -6.44 0.95
N PRO A 240 -2.93 -6.79 0.28
CA PRO A 240 -1.90 -7.62 0.91
C PRO A 240 -1.41 -7.00 2.21
N GLY A 241 -1.19 -7.83 3.21
CA GLY A 241 -0.72 -7.34 4.49
C GLY A 241 -0.23 -8.44 5.41
N VAL A 242 0.57 -8.04 6.39
CA VAL A 242 1.01 -8.89 7.48
C VAL A 242 0.69 -8.21 8.79
N MET A 243 0.07 -8.94 9.70
CA MET A 243 -0.23 -8.51 11.06
C MET A 243 0.47 -9.45 12.03
N GLN A 244 1.51 -8.96 12.70
CA GLN A 244 2.33 -9.75 13.64
C GLN A 244 2.77 -11.12 13.06
N GLY A 245 3.22 -11.11 11.82
CA GLY A 245 3.69 -12.30 11.10
C GLY A 245 2.62 -13.11 10.37
N PHE A 246 1.33 -12.81 10.56
CA PHE A 246 0.25 -13.47 9.84
C PHE A 246 -0.08 -12.74 8.53
N ASN A 247 -0.10 -13.45 7.41
CA ASN A 247 -0.52 -12.89 6.14
C ASN A 247 -2.04 -12.69 6.10
N THR A 248 -2.48 -11.46 6.34
CA THR A 248 -3.92 -11.12 6.40
C THR A 248 -4.61 -11.19 5.03
N GLY A 249 -3.88 -10.97 3.95
CA GLY A 249 -4.42 -11.08 2.59
C GLY A 249 -4.82 -12.51 2.24
N SER A 250 -4.01 -13.49 2.64
CA SER A 250 -4.32 -14.91 2.45
C SER A 250 -5.52 -15.35 3.29
N ILE A 251 -5.60 -14.91 4.55
CA ILE A 251 -6.73 -15.23 5.43
C ILE A 251 -8.02 -14.63 4.87
N ALA A 252 -8.01 -13.35 4.47
CA ALA A 252 -9.16 -12.69 3.90
C ALA A 252 -9.63 -13.37 2.59
N ALA A 253 -8.70 -13.83 1.74
CA ALA A 253 -9.04 -14.57 0.52
C ALA A 253 -9.74 -15.90 0.83
N VAL A 254 -9.31 -16.62 1.87
CA VAL A 254 -9.96 -17.86 2.33
C VAL A 254 -11.36 -17.58 2.86
N VAL A 255 -11.51 -16.55 3.71
CA VAL A 255 -12.81 -16.15 4.28
C VAL A 255 -13.80 -15.74 3.17
N VAL A 256 -13.35 -14.95 2.19
CA VAL A 256 -14.20 -14.56 1.05
C VAL A 256 -14.63 -15.78 0.22
N ARG A 257 -13.73 -16.74 -0.06
CA ARG A 257 -14.09 -17.98 -0.78
C ARG A 257 -15.10 -18.82 -0.01
N LEU A 258 -14.91 -18.94 1.30
CA LEU A 258 -15.86 -19.67 2.16
C LEU A 258 -17.23 -19.00 2.18
N ALA A 259 -17.27 -17.67 2.31
CA ALA A 259 -18.52 -16.92 2.25
C ALA A 259 -19.21 -17.05 0.87
N GLN A 260 -18.46 -17.00 -0.22
CA GLN A 260 -18.99 -17.23 -1.57
C GLN A 260 -19.53 -18.66 -1.74
N HIS A 261 -18.83 -19.65 -1.20
CA HIS A 261 -19.28 -21.03 -1.24
C HIS A 261 -20.56 -21.24 -0.42
N GLN A 262 -20.66 -20.61 0.75
CA GLN A 262 -21.88 -20.64 1.56
C GLN A 262 -23.06 -19.94 0.88
N LEU A 263 -22.84 -18.77 0.26
CA LEU A 263 -23.89 -18.06 -0.48
C LEU A 263 -24.36 -18.86 -1.71
N ALA A 264 -23.46 -19.56 -2.40
CA ALA A 264 -23.84 -20.44 -3.52
C ALA A 264 -24.58 -21.70 -3.06
N SER A 265 -24.43 -22.13 -1.80
CA SER A 265 -25.16 -23.29 -1.24
C SER A 265 -26.52 -22.93 -0.65
N VAL A 266 -26.88 -21.64 -0.56
CA VAL A 266 -28.14 -21.13 0.01
C VAL A 266 -29.30 -21.10 -1.01
N ASP A 267 -29.13 -21.64 -2.22
CA ASP A 267 -30.28 -21.92 -3.09
C ASP A 267 -31.09 -23.10 -2.54
N GLY A 268 -31.80 -22.84 -1.44
CA GLY A 268 -32.87 -23.67 -0.89
C GLY A 268 -32.40 -24.81 0.02
N THR A 269 -32.67 -24.64 1.29
CA THR A 269 -32.76 -25.67 2.34
C THR A 269 -31.46 -26.24 2.88
N THR A 270 -30.78 -25.49 3.77
CA THR A 270 -30.12 -26.15 4.93
C THR A 270 -29.72 -25.11 5.98
N ASP A 271 -29.88 -25.46 7.25
CA ASP A 271 -29.45 -24.69 8.41
C ASP A 271 -28.07 -24.07 8.22
N ALA A 272 -27.94 -22.79 8.56
CA ALA A 272 -26.68 -22.07 8.56
C ALA A 272 -25.69 -22.74 9.53
N MET A 273 -24.97 -23.73 9.07
CA MET A 273 -23.85 -24.31 9.83
C MET A 273 -22.74 -23.26 9.92
N LEU A 274 -22.34 -22.95 11.14
CA LEU A 274 -21.10 -22.23 11.42
C LEU A 274 -19.97 -22.84 10.60
N PRO A 275 -19.06 -22.03 10.03
CA PRO A 275 -17.96 -22.57 9.24
C PRO A 275 -17.15 -23.55 10.09
N ASP A 276 -16.96 -24.76 9.56
CA ASP A 276 -16.13 -25.79 10.16
C ASP A 276 -14.72 -25.22 10.38
N VAL A 277 -14.37 -24.99 11.64
CA VAL A 277 -13.06 -24.45 12.05
C VAL A 277 -11.93 -25.36 11.55
N ASP A 278 -12.16 -26.66 11.44
CA ASP A 278 -11.18 -27.62 10.90
C ASP A 278 -11.09 -27.56 9.39
N ALA A 279 -12.18 -27.22 8.67
CA ALA A 279 -12.11 -26.88 7.24
C ALA A 279 -11.31 -25.60 7.04
N LEU A 280 -11.46 -24.60 7.91
CA LEU A 280 -10.68 -23.38 7.89
C LEU A 280 -9.19 -23.67 8.16
N ARG A 281 -8.87 -24.49 9.15
CA ARG A 281 -7.50 -24.92 9.46
C ARG A 281 -6.89 -25.70 8.28
N ARG A 282 -7.64 -26.63 7.69
CA ARG A 282 -7.20 -27.38 6.50
C ARG A 282 -6.98 -26.47 5.31
N ALA A 283 -7.89 -25.50 5.06
CA ALA A 283 -7.74 -24.54 3.97
C ALA A 283 -6.52 -23.62 4.17
N VAL A 284 -6.22 -23.22 5.41
CA VAL A 284 -5.02 -22.44 5.76
C VAL A 284 -3.76 -23.30 5.65
N ALA A 285 -3.81 -24.58 5.99
CA ALA A 285 -2.70 -25.52 5.84
C ALA A 285 -2.44 -25.92 4.38
N LEU A 286 -3.47 -25.89 3.53
CA LEU A 286 -3.39 -26.16 2.09
C LEU A 286 -3.10 -24.88 1.26
N LEU A 287 -2.96 -23.71 1.89
CA LEU A 287 -2.35 -22.58 1.18
C LEU A 287 -0.98 -23.06 0.72
N PRO A 288 -0.72 -23.10 -0.59
CA PRO A 288 0.50 -23.67 -1.10
C PRO A 288 1.67 -23.01 -0.39
N SER A 289 2.52 -23.83 0.24
CA SER A 289 3.90 -23.47 0.48
C SER A 289 4.42 -23.12 -0.90
N ASP A 290 4.64 -21.84 -1.13
CA ASP A 290 4.98 -21.28 -2.44
C ASP A 290 6.20 -22.02 -2.98
N PRO A 291 6.18 -22.56 -4.19
CA PRO A 291 7.37 -23.12 -4.80
C PRO A 291 8.54 -22.13 -4.88
N ASP A 292 8.27 -20.82 -4.78
CA ASP A 292 9.27 -19.76 -4.68
C ASP A 292 9.82 -19.54 -3.25
N ASP A 293 9.38 -20.26 -2.22
CA ASP A 293 10.06 -20.31 -0.91
C ASP A 293 11.49 -20.93 -1.01
N ARG A 294 11.85 -21.44 -2.19
CA ARG A 294 13.21 -21.90 -2.54
C ARG A 294 13.94 -20.91 -3.44
N LEU A 295 13.82 -19.63 -3.18
CA LEU A 295 14.74 -18.65 -3.75
C LEU A 295 15.96 -18.57 -2.81
N ASP A 296 16.81 -19.61 -2.93
CA ASP A 296 18.23 -19.54 -2.57
C ASP A 296 18.99 -18.60 -3.51
#